data_26d9ccdef4e825d982e9920278a5ee26
#
_entry.id   26d9ccdef4e825d982e9920278a5ee26
#
_cell.length_a   1.000
_cell.length_b   1.000
_cell.length_c   1.000
_cell.angle_alpha   90.00
_cell.angle_beta   90.00
_cell.angle_gamma   90.00
#
_symmetry.space_group_name_H-M   'P 1'
#
loop_
_entity.id
_entity.type
_entity.pdbx_description
1 polymer ?
#
loop_
_entity_poly.entity_id
_entity_poly.type
_entity_poly.pdbx_seq_one_letter_code
_entity_poly.pdbx_strand_id
1 'polypeptide(L)'
;IEKELYGIPLFDRTVTPVALTPGGQYYLEQTRKIYELSNEIDQHFAKLAGIRSGVINIGSSGYFCAYFLPEIIRGYRRLNPKCQINVTETDASGMDGGLRSGEFDITIDVEELDSEMFESMVLDYEYMIMAIPASFPVNEELGSYQTSRESILNRSFLDEEIPAVDLSLVAKEPFLMLKKNHDSYRRSMSICEHAGFEPNAVM
;
A
#
# COMPACT_ATOMS: atom_id res chain seq x y z
N ILE A 1 -6.77 27.93 22.07
CA ILE A 1 -7.40 28.10 20.74
C ILE A 1 -8.85 27.63 20.79
N GLU A 2 -9.16 26.35 21.16
CA GLU A 2 -10.52 25.78 21.17
C GLU A 2 -11.52 26.61 22.02
N LYS A 3 -11.14 26.94 23.27
CA LYS A 3 -11.96 27.72 24.19
C LYS A 3 -12.10 29.19 23.78
N GLU A 4 -11.12 29.72 23.08
CA GLU A 4 -11.15 31.10 22.60
C GLU A 4 -12.06 31.28 21.38
N LEU A 5 -12.14 30.27 20.50
CA LEU A 5 -12.95 30.32 19.29
C LEU A 5 -14.41 29.93 19.51
N TYR A 6 -14.67 28.89 20.31
CA TYR A 6 -16.01 28.28 20.43
C TYR A 6 -16.52 28.18 21.86
N GLY A 7 -15.72 28.50 22.88
CA GLY A 7 -16.09 28.42 24.29
C GLY A 7 -16.21 26.99 24.87
N ILE A 8 -16.08 25.97 24.03
CA ILE A 8 -16.17 24.56 24.40
C ILE A 8 -14.94 23.78 23.90
N PRO A 9 -14.50 22.74 24.64
CA PRO A 9 -13.41 21.90 24.18
C PRO A 9 -13.85 21.01 23.01
N LEU A 10 -13.00 20.87 22.00
CA LEU A 10 -13.20 19.94 20.88
C LEU A 10 -12.61 18.56 21.17
N PHE A 11 -11.65 18.46 22.08
CA PHE A 11 -11.01 17.22 22.46
C PHE A 11 -11.27 16.88 23.91
N ASP A 12 -11.61 15.62 24.19
CA ASP A 12 -11.63 15.05 25.52
C ASP A 12 -10.23 14.50 25.86
N ARG A 13 -9.54 15.20 26.74
CA ARG A 13 -8.19 14.86 27.19
C ARG A 13 -8.19 14.07 28.50
N THR A 14 -9.38 13.72 29.01
CA THR A 14 -9.52 12.92 30.23
C THR A 14 -9.44 11.43 29.96
N VAL A 15 -9.54 11.03 28.68
CA VAL A 15 -9.44 9.65 28.21
C VAL A 15 -8.15 9.41 27.43
N THR A 16 -7.68 8.18 27.44
CA THR A 16 -6.51 7.76 26.65
C THR A 16 -6.91 6.57 25.78
N PRO A 17 -6.75 6.65 24.45
CA PRO A 17 -6.26 7.81 23.68
C PRO A 17 -7.23 9.00 23.73
N VAL A 18 -6.71 10.21 23.47
CA VAL A 18 -7.52 11.44 23.41
C VAL A 18 -8.64 11.27 22.38
N ALA A 19 -9.87 11.57 22.76
CA ALA A 19 -11.05 11.44 21.94
C ALA A 19 -11.64 12.81 21.55
N LEU A 20 -12.46 12.83 20.52
CA LEU A 20 -13.25 14.02 20.18
C LEU A 20 -14.48 14.12 21.09
N THR A 21 -14.77 15.32 21.55
CA THR A 21 -16.07 15.61 22.18
C THR A 21 -17.18 15.61 21.11
N PRO A 22 -18.48 15.57 21.48
CA PRO A 22 -19.57 15.77 20.52
C PRO A 22 -19.44 17.06 19.70
N GLY A 23 -18.95 18.14 20.34
CA GLY A 23 -18.62 19.39 19.63
C GLY A 23 -17.44 19.24 18.69
N GLY A 24 -16.43 18.45 19.07
CA GLY A 24 -15.28 18.12 18.22
C GLY A 24 -15.67 17.28 17.00
N GLN A 25 -16.55 16.31 17.15
CA GLN A 25 -17.06 15.50 16.04
C GLN A 25 -17.84 16.37 15.05
N TYR A 26 -18.75 17.21 15.53
CA TYR A 26 -19.49 18.14 14.70
C TYR A 26 -18.55 19.11 13.95
N TYR A 27 -17.55 19.66 14.64
CA TYR A 27 -16.58 20.58 14.05
C TYR A 27 -15.79 19.88 12.93
N LEU A 28 -15.30 18.67 13.18
CA LEU A 28 -14.58 17.87 12.20
C LEU A 28 -15.41 17.60 10.96
N GLU A 29 -16.67 17.19 11.15
CA GLU A 29 -17.58 16.92 10.03
C GLU A 29 -17.83 18.17 9.17
N GLN A 30 -18.06 19.32 9.79
CA GLN A 30 -18.30 20.56 9.03
C GLN A 30 -17.02 21.05 8.35
N THR A 31 -15.87 20.92 9.00
CA THR A 31 -14.59 21.31 8.41
C THR A 31 -14.24 20.44 7.20
N ARG A 32 -14.57 19.15 7.23
CA ARG A 32 -14.45 18.28 6.05
C ARG A 32 -15.27 18.80 4.86
N LYS A 33 -16.53 19.13 5.10
CA LYS A 33 -17.41 19.69 4.03
C LYS A 33 -16.86 20.98 3.44
N ILE A 34 -16.29 21.84 4.30
CA ILE A 34 -15.65 23.08 3.83
C ILE A 34 -14.43 22.76 2.96
N TYR A 35 -13.61 21.81 3.38
CA TYR A 35 -12.44 21.37 2.63
C TYR A 35 -12.81 20.76 1.28
N GLU A 36 -13.80 19.87 1.24
CA GLU A 36 -14.34 19.28 0.02
C GLU A 36 -14.84 20.35 -0.95
N LEU A 37 -15.65 21.29 -0.46
CA LEU A 37 -16.16 22.37 -1.28
C LEU A 37 -15.05 23.29 -1.81
N SER A 38 -14.04 23.58 -0.99
CA SER A 38 -12.85 24.34 -1.43
C SER A 38 -12.11 23.61 -2.56
N ASN A 39 -11.90 22.29 -2.41
CA ASN A 39 -11.27 21.48 -3.44
C ASN A 39 -12.09 21.43 -4.74
N GLU A 40 -13.42 21.33 -4.65
CA GLU A 40 -14.28 21.36 -5.83
C GLU A 40 -14.15 22.68 -6.59
N ILE A 41 -14.10 23.82 -5.88
CA ILE A 41 -13.88 25.14 -6.47
C ILE A 41 -12.54 25.17 -7.19
N ASP A 42 -11.46 24.76 -6.53
CA ASP A 42 -10.11 24.77 -7.09
C ASP A 42 -10.01 23.86 -8.33
N GLN A 43 -10.60 22.67 -8.28
CA GLN A 43 -10.66 21.76 -9.42
C GLN A 43 -11.46 22.33 -10.59
N HIS A 44 -12.59 23.00 -10.32
CA HIS A 44 -13.40 23.62 -11.35
C HIS A 44 -12.62 24.72 -12.09
N PHE A 45 -11.98 25.60 -11.37
CA PHE A 45 -11.16 26.67 -11.97
C PHE A 45 -9.90 26.13 -12.65
N ALA A 46 -9.27 25.09 -12.10
CA ALA A 46 -8.14 24.41 -12.74
C ALA A 46 -8.55 23.81 -14.11
N LYS A 47 -9.74 23.18 -14.16
CA LYS A 47 -10.29 22.66 -15.44
C LYS A 47 -10.54 23.76 -16.45
N LEU A 48 -11.15 24.88 -16.03
CA LEU A 48 -11.44 26.02 -16.90
C LEU A 48 -10.16 26.68 -17.43
N ALA A 49 -9.12 26.74 -16.61
CA ALA A 49 -7.83 27.32 -16.97
C ALA A 49 -6.92 26.37 -17.76
N GLY A 50 -7.35 25.13 -18.01
CA GLY A 50 -6.50 24.10 -18.62
C GLY A 50 -5.27 23.74 -17.76
N ILE A 51 -5.29 24.11 -16.48
CA ILE A 51 -4.18 23.95 -15.54
C ILE A 51 -4.57 22.85 -14.57
N ARG A 52 -3.92 21.70 -14.65
CA ARG A 52 -3.95 20.71 -13.58
C ARG A 52 -3.02 21.21 -12.46
N SER A 53 -3.57 21.99 -11.55
CA SER A 53 -2.90 22.41 -10.33
C SER A 53 -3.63 21.76 -9.15
N GLY A 54 -2.91 21.43 -8.11
CA GLY A 54 -3.47 20.84 -6.91
C GLY A 54 -2.41 20.07 -6.14
N VAL A 55 -2.84 19.50 -5.04
CA VAL A 55 -2.03 18.59 -4.22
C VAL A 55 -2.64 17.21 -4.34
N ILE A 56 -1.82 16.19 -4.55
CA ILE A 56 -2.21 14.79 -4.47
C ILE A 56 -1.43 14.18 -3.31
N ASN A 57 -2.14 13.64 -2.34
CA ASN A 57 -1.57 12.94 -1.19
C ASN A 57 -1.71 11.43 -1.41
N ILE A 58 -0.58 10.74 -1.44
CA ILE A 58 -0.51 9.30 -1.71
C ILE A 58 0.00 8.60 -0.45
N GLY A 59 -0.77 7.62 0.04
CA GLY A 59 -0.33 6.68 1.05
C GLY A 59 0.13 5.37 0.39
N SER A 60 1.27 4.81 0.82
CA SER A 60 1.75 3.56 0.24
C SER A 60 2.76 2.85 1.15
N SER A 61 3.00 1.56 0.91
CA SER A 61 4.05 0.84 1.64
C SER A 61 5.45 1.22 1.15
N GLY A 62 6.45 0.95 1.98
CA GLY A 62 7.85 1.34 1.72
C GLY A 62 8.39 0.85 0.39
N TYR A 63 7.99 -0.35 -0.04
CA TYR A 63 8.41 -0.89 -1.34
C TYR A 63 7.92 -0.01 -2.50
N PHE A 64 6.64 0.32 -2.53
CA PHE A 64 6.08 1.16 -3.60
C PHE A 64 6.59 2.59 -3.54
N CYS A 65 6.78 3.14 -2.33
CA CYS A 65 7.39 4.46 -2.14
C CYS A 65 8.81 4.54 -2.73
N ALA A 66 9.61 3.47 -2.54
CA ALA A 66 11.00 3.46 -2.96
C ALA A 66 11.22 3.10 -4.44
N TYR A 67 10.43 2.17 -4.98
CA TYR A 67 10.75 1.56 -6.29
C TYR A 67 9.69 1.81 -7.38
N PHE A 68 8.44 1.96 -7.04
CA PHE A 68 7.36 2.07 -8.00
C PHE A 68 6.92 3.54 -8.24
N LEU A 69 6.60 4.24 -7.17
CA LEU A 69 6.08 5.61 -7.25
C LEU A 69 7.04 6.64 -7.87
N PRO A 70 8.36 6.59 -7.64
CA PRO A 70 9.25 7.63 -8.16
C PRO A 70 9.20 7.81 -9.68
N GLU A 71 9.05 6.73 -10.43
CA GLU A 71 8.97 6.80 -11.89
C GLU A 71 7.62 7.35 -12.35
N ILE A 72 6.53 6.90 -11.76
CA ILE A 72 5.18 7.38 -12.04
C ILE A 72 5.07 8.87 -11.74
N ILE A 73 5.53 9.30 -10.56
CA ILE A 73 5.52 10.71 -10.14
C ILE A 73 6.33 11.56 -11.10
N ARG A 74 7.51 11.10 -11.50
CA ARG A 74 8.35 11.81 -12.47
C ARG A 74 7.64 11.99 -13.81
N GLY A 75 6.98 10.93 -14.30
CA GLY A 75 6.18 10.98 -15.52
C GLY A 75 5.00 11.95 -15.41
N TYR A 76 4.25 11.85 -14.33
CA TYR A 76 3.09 12.70 -14.08
C TYR A 76 3.46 14.17 -13.95
N ARG A 77 4.54 14.51 -13.23
CA ARG A 77 4.99 15.90 -13.06
C ARG A 77 5.48 16.55 -14.34
N ARG A 78 5.99 15.78 -15.31
CA ARG A 78 6.33 16.31 -16.64
C ARG A 78 5.10 16.83 -17.37
N LEU A 79 3.96 16.15 -17.23
CA LEU A 79 2.69 16.53 -17.84
C LEU A 79 1.92 17.56 -17.01
N ASN A 80 2.14 17.59 -15.71
CA ASN A 80 1.41 18.41 -14.76
C ASN A 80 2.39 19.13 -13.80
N PRO A 81 3.21 20.09 -14.30
CA PRO A 81 4.32 20.66 -13.52
C PRO A 81 3.87 21.51 -12.32
N LYS A 82 2.61 21.90 -12.28
CA LYS A 82 2.03 22.69 -11.18
C LYS A 82 1.35 21.82 -10.10
N CYS A 83 1.26 20.51 -10.31
CA CYS A 83 0.72 19.59 -9.33
C CYS A 83 1.79 19.23 -8.29
N GLN A 84 1.48 19.41 -7.02
CA GLN A 84 2.30 18.91 -5.92
C GLN A 84 1.87 17.49 -5.58
N ILE A 85 2.82 16.61 -5.35
CA ILE A 85 2.56 15.23 -4.94
C ILE A 85 3.30 15.00 -3.63
N ASN A 86 2.56 14.65 -2.60
CA ASN A 86 3.07 14.22 -1.31
C ASN A 86 2.95 12.69 -1.24
N VAL A 87 3.98 12.04 -0.74
CA VAL A 87 3.98 10.57 -0.54
C VAL A 87 4.26 10.31 0.92
N THR A 88 3.42 9.53 1.55
CA THR A 88 3.56 9.09 2.94
C THR A 88 3.70 7.58 2.98
N GLU A 89 4.80 7.10 3.56
CA GLU A 89 4.99 5.68 3.84
C GLU A 89 4.15 5.29 5.05
N THR A 90 3.33 4.25 4.88
CA THR A 90 2.47 3.72 5.93
C THR A 90 2.14 2.24 5.69
N ASP A 91 1.53 1.58 6.66
CA ASP A 91 1.02 0.22 6.53
C ASP A 91 -0.47 0.19 6.09
N ALA A 92 -1.02 -1.00 5.88
CA ALA A 92 -2.39 -1.18 5.42
C ALA A 92 -3.43 -0.47 6.32
N SER A 93 -3.24 -0.52 7.65
CA SER A 93 -4.13 0.15 8.60
C SER A 93 -4.06 1.67 8.47
N GLY A 94 -2.86 2.22 8.28
CA GLY A 94 -2.66 3.64 8.04
C GLY A 94 -3.23 4.09 6.69
N MET A 95 -3.17 3.24 5.66
CA MET A 95 -3.77 3.53 4.35
C MET A 95 -5.30 3.61 4.43
N ASP A 96 -5.96 2.63 5.05
CA ASP A 96 -7.43 2.67 5.27
C ASP A 96 -7.83 3.90 6.09
N GLY A 97 -7.15 4.14 7.21
CA GLY A 97 -7.40 5.30 8.06
C GLY A 97 -7.20 6.63 7.33
N GLY A 98 -6.15 6.75 6.55
CA GLY A 98 -5.82 7.95 5.77
C GLY A 98 -6.83 8.25 4.67
N LEU A 99 -7.32 7.23 3.95
CA LEU A 99 -8.41 7.41 2.98
C LEU A 99 -9.71 7.82 3.66
N ARG A 100 -10.09 7.15 4.75
CA ARG A 100 -11.32 7.49 5.50
C ARG A 100 -11.27 8.89 6.10
N SER A 101 -10.11 9.36 6.49
CA SER A 101 -9.93 10.70 7.05
C SER A 101 -9.78 11.79 5.99
N GLY A 102 -9.53 11.43 4.72
CA GLY A 102 -9.19 12.38 3.66
C GLY A 102 -7.75 12.89 3.75
N GLU A 103 -6.89 12.24 4.53
CA GLU A 103 -5.44 12.51 4.55
C GLU A 103 -4.79 12.09 3.22
N PHE A 104 -5.24 10.96 2.67
CA PHE A 104 -4.82 10.48 1.35
C PHE A 104 -5.94 10.59 0.34
N ASP A 105 -5.59 11.03 -0.86
CA ASP A 105 -6.46 11.03 -2.03
C ASP A 105 -6.42 9.66 -2.73
N ILE A 106 -5.27 8.99 -2.65
CA ILE A 106 -5.01 7.69 -3.30
C ILE A 106 -4.12 6.87 -2.39
N THR A 107 -4.34 5.55 -2.37
CA THR A 107 -3.37 4.60 -1.83
C THR A 107 -2.95 3.60 -2.91
N ILE A 108 -1.73 3.09 -2.82
CA ILE A 108 -1.18 2.07 -3.72
C ILE A 108 -0.58 0.97 -2.87
N ASP A 109 -1.16 -0.22 -2.98
CA ASP A 109 -0.70 -1.42 -2.29
C ASP A 109 -1.17 -2.69 -3.02
N VAL A 110 -0.80 -3.84 -2.50
CA VAL A 110 -1.20 -5.17 -2.99
C VAL A 110 -2.53 -5.64 -2.40
N GLU A 111 -3.02 -5.01 -1.33
CA GLU A 111 -4.28 -5.37 -0.69
C GLU A 111 -5.44 -4.57 -1.25
N GLU A 112 -6.56 -5.25 -1.47
CA GLU A 112 -7.82 -4.59 -1.72
C GLU A 112 -8.38 -4.03 -0.41
N LEU A 113 -8.81 -2.78 -0.47
CA LEU A 113 -9.54 -2.13 0.60
C LEU A 113 -11.04 -2.42 0.47
N ASP A 114 -11.81 -1.97 1.46
CA ASP A 114 -13.25 -2.12 1.51
C ASP A 114 -13.93 -1.57 0.23
N SER A 115 -14.38 -2.49 -0.63
CA SER A 115 -15.01 -2.17 -1.92
C SER A 115 -16.37 -1.49 -1.80
N GLU A 116 -16.99 -1.46 -0.62
CA GLU A 116 -18.22 -0.69 -0.38
C GLU A 116 -17.94 0.80 -0.19
N MET A 117 -16.71 1.15 0.17
CA MET A 117 -16.31 2.53 0.47
C MET A 117 -15.34 3.14 -0.55
N PHE A 118 -14.54 2.31 -1.20
CA PHE A 118 -13.47 2.78 -2.08
C PHE A 118 -13.55 2.13 -3.46
N GLU A 119 -13.27 2.93 -4.48
CA GLU A 119 -13.03 2.40 -5.83
C GLU A 119 -11.57 1.95 -5.95
N SER A 120 -11.35 0.77 -6.49
CA SER A 120 -10.01 0.25 -6.76
C SER A 120 -9.79 -0.02 -8.25
N MET A 121 -8.56 0.10 -8.67
CA MET A 121 -8.12 -0.21 -10.03
C MET A 121 -6.84 -1.03 -9.98
N VAL A 122 -6.84 -2.18 -10.64
CA VAL A 122 -5.63 -2.99 -10.79
C VAL A 122 -4.66 -2.27 -11.72
N LEU A 123 -3.46 -1.97 -11.23
CA LEU A 123 -2.39 -1.34 -12.00
C LEU A 123 -1.49 -2.38 -12.68
N ASP A 124 -1.14 -3.44 -11.94
CA ASP A 124 -0.30 -4.55 -12.39
C ASP A 124 -0.48 -5.74 -11.46
N TYR A 125 0.12 -6.88 -11.79
CA TYR A 125 0.12 -8.08 -10.96
C TYR A 125 1.49 -8.30 -10.35
N GLU A 126 1.52 -8.62 -9.06
CA GLU A 126 2.71 -9.00 -8.33
C GLU A 126 2.81 -10.53 -8.29
N TYR A 127 4.00 -11.04 -8.55
CA TYR A 127 4.31 -12.47 -8.50
C TYR A 127 5.26 -12.74 -7.36
N MET A 128 4.90 -13.68 -6.49
CA MET A 128 5.77 -14.13 -5.41
C MET A 128 6.75 -15.18 -5.95
N ILE A 129 8.02 -14.91 -5.77
CA ILE A 129 9.10 -15.86 -6.08
C ILE A 129 9.84 -16.23 -4.81
N MET A 130 10.33 -17.45 -4.76
CA MET A 130 11.17 -17.93 -3.68
C MET A 130 12.64 -17.87 -4.10
N ALA A 131 13.47 -17.21 -3.29
CA ALA A 131 14.91 -17.17 -3.50
C ALA A 131 15.59 -18.14 -2.52
N ILE A 132 16.27 -19.16 -3.04
CA ILE A 132 16.96 -20.17 -2.26
C ILE A 132 18.45 -20.00 -2.46
N PRO A 133 19.28 -19.97 -1.38
CA PRO A 133 20.73 -19.92 -1.53
C PRO A 133 21.25 -21.10 -2.37
N ALA A 134 22.14 -20.83 -3.31
CA ALA A 134 22.65 -21.84 -4.24
C ALA A 134 23.36 -23.02 -3.53
N SER A 135 23.79 -22.82 -2.28
CA SER A 135 24.43 -23.85 -1.46
C SER A 135 23.45 -24.85 -0.84
N PHE A 136 22.14 -24.63 -0.93
CA PHE A 136 21.16 -25.53 -0.32
C PHE A 136 21.00 -26.77 -1.18
N PRO A 137 21.12 -27.98 -0.60
CA PRO A 137 20.99 -29.26 -1.35
C PRO A 137 19.66 -29.40 -2.08
N VAL A 138 18.56 -28.85 -1.55
CA VAL A 138 17.24 -28.91 -2.17
C VAL A 138 17.20 -28.33 -3.60
N ASN A 139 18.17 -27.50 -3.97
CA ASN A 139 18.27 -26.99 -5.34
C ASN A 139 18.47 -28.10 -6.39
N GLU A 140 19.01 -29.26 -6.02
CA GLU A 140 19.16 -30.40 -6.94
C GLU A 140 17.79 -30.96 -7.34
N GLU A 141 16.81 -30.94 -6.42
CA GLU A 141 15.43 -31.39 -6.67
C GLU A 141 14.60 -30.33 -7.39
N LEU A 142 14.96 -29.05 -7.22
CA LEU A 142 14.22 -27.91 -7.74
C LEU A 142 14.66 -27.47 -9.16
N GLY A 143 15.55 -28.18 -9.81
CA GLY A 143 16.15 -27.77 -11.09
C GLY A 143 15.13 -27.43 -12.19
N SER A 144 14.00 -28.17 -12.26
CA SER A 144 12.94 -27.94 -13.25
C SER A 144 12.03 -26.76 -12.95
N TYR A 145 12.09 -26.21 -11.75
CA TYR A 145 11.26 -25.08 -11.28
C TYR A 145 12.03 -23.76 -11.26
N GLN A 146 13.33 -23.78 -11.57
CA GLN A 146 14.16 -22.60 -11.51
C GLN A 146 13.89 -21.70 -12.71
N THR A 147 13.79 -20.41 -12.45
CA THR A 147 13.71 -19.39 -13.50
C THR A 147 14.99 -18.54 -13.51
N SER A 148 15.37 -18.04 -14.68
CA SER A 148 16.55 -17.19 -14.81
C SER A 148 16.27 -15.75 -14.39
N ARG A 149 17.34 -15.02 -14.02
CA ARG A 149 17.23 -13.59 -13.77
C ARG A 149 16.69 -12.83 -15.00
N GLU A 150 17.09 -13.25 -16.19
CA GLU A 150 16.65 -12.63 -17.45
C GLU A 150 15.15 -12.85 -17.66
N SER A 151 14.66 -14.06 -17.45
CA SER A 151 13.24 -14.40 -17.53
C SER A 151 12.39 -13.59 -16.54
N ILE A 152 12.90 -13.36 -15.32
CA ILE A 152 12.22 -12.52 -14.34
C ILE A 152 12.16 -11.06 -14.81
N LEU A 153 13.28 -10.50 -15.30
CA LEU A 153 13.36 -9.09 -15.69
C LEU A 153 12.50 -8.74 -16.91
N ASN A 154 12.40 -9.64 -17.87
CA ASN A 154 11.61 -9.46 -19.09
C ASN A 154 10.21 -10.08 -18.99
N ARG A 155 9.86 -10.66 -17.84
CA ARG A 155 8.59 -11.35 -17.56
C ARG A 155 8.31 -12.58 -18.44
N SER A 156 9.28 -13.12 -19.15
CA SER A 156 9.06 -14.29 -20.01
C SER A 156 8.75 -15.57 -19.21
N PHE A 157 9.03 -15.60 -17.90
CA PHE A 157 8.61 -16.68 -17.02
C PHE A 157 7.07 -16.86 -16.96
N LEU A 158 6.30 -15.84 -17.38
CA LEU A 158 4.84 -15.93 -17.48
C LEU A 158 4.38 -16.62 -18.78
N ASP A 159 5.22 -16.60 -19.81
CA ASP A 159 4.98 -17.20 -21.11
C ASP A 159 5.57 -18.61 -21.20
N GLU A 160 6.48 -18.95 -20.31
CA GLU A 160 7.13 -20.25 -20.25
C GLU A 160 6.21 -21.23 -19.50
N GLU A 161 6.09 -22.46 -19.99
CA GLU A 161 5.41 -23.55 -19.29
C GLU A 161 6.28 -24.10 -18.13
N ILE A 162 6.73 -23.20 -17.25
CA ILE A 162 7.44 -23.59 -16.03
C ILE A 162 6.40 -24.06 -15.02
N PRO A 163 6.48 -25.31 -14.56
CA PRO A 163 5.53 -25.79 -13.58
C PRO A 163 5.68 -25.04 -12.25
N ALA A 164 4.58 -24.81 -11.57
CA ALA A 164 4.63 -24.28 -10.22
C ALA A 164 5.40 -25.23 -9.30
N VAL A 165 6.25 -24.69 -8.44
CA VAL A 165 7.03 -25.48 -7.50
C VAL A 165 6.12 -26.20 -6.49
N ASP A 166 6.38 -27.48 -6.25
CA ASP A 166 5.81 -28.18 -5.10
C ASP A 166 6.54 -27.71 -3.83
N LEU A 167 5.88 -26.85 -3.07
CA LEU A 167 6.45 -26.28 -1.86
C LEU A 167 6.71 -27.29 -0.75
N SER A 168 6.14 -28.48 -0.82
CA SER A 168 6.44 -29.55 0.14
C SER A 168 7.92 -29.96 0.11
N LEU A 169 8.59 -29.78 -1.03
CA LEU A 169 10.02 -30.05 -1.20
C LEU A 169 10.91 -29.17 -0.30
N VAL A 170 10.46 -27.98 0.02
CA VAL A 170 11.20 -27.03 0.86
C VAL A 170 10.66 -26.94 2.29
N ALA A 171 9.69 -27.74 2.67
CA ALA A 171 9.03 -27.68 3.97
C ALA A 171 9.98 -27.81 5.18
N LYS A 172 11.15 -28.45 4.99
CA LYS A 172 12.15 -28.65 6.07
C LYS A 172 13.23 -27.59 6.10
N GLU A 173 13.27 -26.72 5.09
CA GLU A 173 14.28 -25.69 4.99
C GLU A 173 13.98 -24.51 5.94
N PRO A 174 15.00 -23.76 6.38
CA PRO A 174 14.78 -22.55 7.15
C PRO A 174 14.29 -21.40 6.25
N PHE A 175 13.24 -20.71 6.68
CA PHE A 175 12.67 -19.59 5.97
C PHE A 175 13.06 -18.24 6.60
N LEU A 176 13.48 -17.30 5.76
CA LEU A 176 13.55 -15.88 6.12
C LEU A 176 12.23 -15.22 5.73
N MET A 177 11.53 -14.70 6.71
CA MET A 177 10.24 -14.06 6.51
C MET A 177 10.27 -12.63 7.05
N LEU A 178 9.46 -11.77 6.46
CA LEU A 178 9.27 -10.43 7.00
C LEU A 178 8.48 -10.47 8.32
N LYS A 179 8.38 -9.34 9.00
CA LYS A 179 7.65 -9.24 10.27
C LYS A 179 6.16 -9.57 10.07
N LYS A 180 5.51 -10.08 11.13
CA LYS A 180 4.10 -10.53 11.12
C LYS A 180 3.08 -9.50 10.66
N ASN A 181 3.37 -8.21 10.83
CA ASN A 181 2.50 -7.13 10.35
C ASN A 181 2.69 -6.77 8.86
N HIS A 182 3.59 -7.48 8.17
CA HIS A 182 3.82 -7.28 6.74
C HIS A 182 2.88 -8.17 5.92
N ASP A 183 2.36 -7.64 4.83
CA ASP A 183 1.52 -8.40 3.89
C ASP A 183 2.24 -9.65 3.38
N SER A 184 3.48 -9.51 2.93
CA SER A 184 4.29 -10.63 2.46
C SER A 184 4.41 -11.77 3.48
N TYR A 185 4.41 -11.48 4.80
CA TYR A 185 4.40 -12.52 5.83
C TYR A 185 3.09 -13.31 5.80
N ARG A 186 1.95 -12.62 5.80
CA ARG A 186 0.62 -13.25 5.79
C ARG A 186 0.42 -14.09 4.54
N ARG A 187 0.80 -13.57 3.37
CA ARG A 187 0.74 -14.29 2.09
C ARG A 187 1.63 -15.52 2.08
N SER A 188 2.88 -15.40 2.55
CA SER A 188 3.81 -16.54 2.63
C SER A 188 3.29 -17.62 3.58
N MET A 189 2.76 -17.24 4.74
CA MET A 189 2.15 -18.19 5.69
C MET A 189 0.97 -18.91 5.05
N SER A 190 0.05 -18.18 4.41
CA SER A 190 -1.10 -18.77 3.71
C SER A 190 -0.68 -19.74 2.60
N ILE A 191 0.34 -19.39 1.82
CA ILE A 191 0.86 -20.26 0.75
C ILE A 191 1.45 -21.56 1.34
N CYS A 192 2.23 -21.48 2.41
CA CYS A 192 2.80 -22.66 3.08
C CYS A 192 1.71 -23.53 3.72
N GLU A 193 0.70 -22.91 4.34
CA GLU A 193 -0.44 -23.62 4.91
C GLU A 193 -1.24 -24.38 3.85
N HIS A 194 -1.49 -23.76 2.69
CA HIS A 194 -2.12 -24.46 1.56
C HIS A 194 -1.27 -25.60 1.00
N ALA A 195 0.06 -25.49 1.11
CA ALA A 195 0.98 -26.58 0.76
C ALA A 195 1.11 -27.65 1.87
N GLY A 196 0.39 -27.51 2.99
CA GLY A 196 0.29 -28.51 4.05
C GLY A 196 1.41 -28.47 5.08
N PHE A 197 2.15 -27.36 5.23
CA PHE A 197 3.17 -27.25 6.25
C PHE A 197 3.24 -25.83 6.87
N GLU A 198 3.79 -25.75 8.07
CA GLU A 198 4.16 -24.50 8.74
C GLU A 198 5.65 -24.25 8.51
N PRO A 199 6.04 -23.06 7.97
CA PRO A 199 7.44 -22.79 7.67
C PRO A 199 8.26 -22.59 8.94
N ASN A 200 9.48 -23.14 8.96
CA ASN A 200 10.45 -22.90 10.01
C ASN A 200 11.07 -21.49 9.85
N ALA A 201 10.36 -20.49 10.34
CA ALA A 201 10.81 -19.09 10.25
C ALA A 201 11.96 -18.84 11.26
N VAL A 202 13.14 -18.50 10.74
CA VAL A 202 14.36 -18.25 11.54
C VAL A 202 14.62 -16.76 11.76
N MET A 203 13.86 -15.88 11.14
CA MET A 203 13.87 -14.42 11.33
C MET A 203 12.51 -13.84 11.02
#